data_86a39eaa29113e2ee8394a093441e7ca
#
_entry.id   86a39eaa29113e2ee8394a093441e7ca
#
_cell.length_a   1.000
_cell.length_b   1.000
_cell.length_c   1.000
_cell.angle_alpha   90.00
_cell.angle_beta   90.00
_cell.angle_gamma   90.00
#
_symmetry.space_group_name_H-M   'P 1'
#
loop_
_entity.id
_entity.type
_entity.pdbx_description
1 polymer ?
#
loop_
_entity_poly.entity_id
_entity_poly.type
_entity_poly.pdbx_seq_one_letter_code
_entity_poly.pdbx_strand_id
1 'polypeptide(L)'
;MIKHFLRISVALGALLPAISAFAADLETLPPPPPVANLRAAQYDWTGVYAGGWIGLACLDGRGSLTDNTAGNTFNNGGCGFKGGGLVGYNYQIDHLVLGAEGDLGTSTDIVRNTEPTGDFRFNMNYIATLRGRAGYAMDDTLFYLTAGGAYAQGNINGIVSAIPRNLTATQLGWSVGAGMEHAVSDRLRLRMEYLYTQFPTTNYSAACCNVDWNWGGEHEIKAAAIWAF
;
A
#
# COMPACT_ATOMS: atom_id res chain seq x y z
N MET A 1 -26.44 -37.76 -53.26
CA MET A 1 -27.29 -38.75 -52.62
C MET A 1 -28.04 -38.01 -51.54
N ILE A 2 -29.25 -37.46 -51.80
CA ILE A 2 -30.58 -38.05 -51.69
C ILE A 2 -30.82 -38.63 -50.31
N LYS A 3 -31.70 -37.96 -49.56
CA LYS A 3 -33.01 -38.46 -49.05
C LYS A 3 -33.45 -37.50 -47.93
N HIS A 4 -34.48 -36.72 -48.13
CA HIS A 4 -35.92 -37.02 -47.89
C HIS A 4 -36.22 -37.29 -46.41
N PHE A 5 -37.10 -36.56 -45.86
CA PHE A 5 -38.56 -36.53 -45.57
C PHE A 5 -38.71 -36.26 -44.06
N LEU A 6 -39.67 -35.62 -43.51
CA LEU A 6 -41.11 -35.76 -43.65
C LEU A 6 -41.83 -34.55 -42.96
N ARG A 7 -42.71 -33.89 -43.64
CA ARG A 7 -43.68 -32.93 -43.05
C ARG A 7 -44.83 -33.73 -42.50
N ILE A 8 -45.18 -33.52 -41.25
CA ILE A 8 -46.46 -33.93 -40.69
C ILE A 8 -47.14 -32.67 -40.20
N SER A 9 -48.17 -32.25 -40.93
CA SER A 9 -49.13 -31.22 -40.52
C SER A 9 -50.28 -31.92 -39.78
N VAL A 10 -50.45 -31.60 -38.51
CA VAL A 10 -51.61 -31.97 -37.73
C VAL A 10 -52.40 -30.71 -37.49
N ALA A 11 -53.51 -30.61 -38.21
CA ALA A 11 -54.56 -29.60 -37.95
C ALA A 11 -55.41 -30.09 -36.79
N LEU A 12 -55.38 -29.42 -35.65
CA LEU A 12 -56.31 -29.67 -34.55
C LEU A 12 -57.20 -28.44 -34.37
N GLY A 13 -58.49 -28.59 -34.71
CA GLY A 13 -59.49 -27.56 -34.59
C GLY A 13 -59.75 -27.20 -33.15
N ALA A 14 -59.69 -25.90 -32.85
CA ALA A 14 -59.97 -25.32 -31.54
C ALA A 14 -61.46 -24.93 -31.47
N LEU A 15 -62.23 -25.62 -30.65
CA LEU A 15 -63.47 -25.09 -30.08
C LEU A 15 -63.14 -24.06 -29.01
N LEU A 16 -63.43 -22.78 -29.25
CA LEU A 16 -63.36 -21.74 -28.25
C LEU A 16 -64.69 -21.61 -27.52
N PRO A 17 -64.75 -21.79 -26.19
CA PRO A 17 -65.91 -21.34 -25.42
C PRO A 17 -65.81 -19.81 -25.25
N ALA A 18 -66.86 -19.10 -25.56
CA ALA A 18 -66.94 -17.66 -25.26
C ALA A 18 -67.04 -17.48 -23.75
N ILE A 19 -65.91 -17.03 -23.16
CA ILE A 19 -65.88 -16.57 -21.78
C ILE A 19 -66.34 -15.09 -21.81
N SER A 20 -67.54 -14.79 -21.27
CA SER A 20 -67.95 -13.44 -20.97
C SER A 20 -66.99 -12.80 -20.00
N ALA A 21 -66.23 -11.80 -20.44
CA ALA A 21 -65.41 -10.99 -19.60
C ALA A 21 -66.27 -10.16 -18.66
N PHE A 22 -66.29 -10.52 -17.39
CA PHE A 22 -66.70 -9.57 -16.35
C PHE A 22 -65.59 -8.54 -16.25
N ALA A 23 -65.83 -7.33 -16.67
CA ALA A 23 -64.98 -6.18 -16.36
C ALA A 23 -65.02 -5.98 -14.84
N ALA A 24 -64.09 -6.61 -14.14
CA ALA A 24 -63.82 -6.24 -12.76
C ALA A 24 -63.25 -4.82 -12.80
N ASP A 25 -63.93 -3.92 -12.12
CA ASP A 25 -63.44 -2.57 -11.85
C ASP A 25 -62.07 -2.73 -11.15
N LEU A 26 -61.02 -2.54 -11.89
CA LEU A 26 -59.66 -2.52 -11.31
C LEU A 26 -59.56 -1.23 -10.50
N GLU A 27 -59.81 -1.32 -9.18
CA GLU A 27 -59.34 -0.29 -8.28
C GLU A 27 -57.88 0.03 -8.64
N THR A 28 -57.66 1.23 -9.12
CA THR A 28 -56.30 1.70 -9.41
C THR A 28 -55.51 1.70 -8.08
N LEU A 29 -54.64 0.69 -7.92
CA LEU A 29 -53.75 0.67 -6.79
C LEU A 29 -53.03 2.02 -6.71
N PRO A 30 -52.94 2.63 -5.52
CA PRO A 30 -52.22 3.86 -5.39
C PRO A 30 -50.78 3.66 -5.93
N PRO A 31 -50.23 4.66 -6.62
CA PRO A 31 -48.88 4.53 -7.15
C PRO A 31 -47.92 4.09 -6.03
N PRO A 32 -47.03 3.16 -6.29
CA PRO A 32 -46.06 2.72 -5.27
C PRO A 32 -45.34 3.97 -4.72
N PRO A 33 -45.11 4.04 -3.40
CA PRO A 33 -44.41 5.16 -2.83
C PRO A 33 -43.09 5.33 -3.58
N PRO A 34 -42.63 6.57 -3.80
CA PRO A 34 -41.38 6.81 -4.48
C PRO A 34 -40.29 5.99 -3.76
N VAL A 35 -39.68 5.07 -4.49
CA VAL A 35 -38.50 4.34 -3.98
C VAL A 35 -37.50 5.40 -3.58
N ALA A 36 -37.36 5.63 -2.29
CA ALA A 36 -36.22 6.41 -1.81
C ALA A 36 -35.00 5.75 -2.42
N ASN A 37 -34.32 6.49 -3.27
CA ASN A 37 -32.99 6.07 -3.71
C ASN A 37 -32.13 5.97 -2.43
N LEU A 38 -32.11 4.80 -1.82
CA LEU A 38 -31.17 4.44 -0.80
C LEU A 38 -29.81 4.39 -1.52
N ARG A 39 -29.29 5.56 -1.85
CA ARG A 39 -27.86 5.69 -2.15
C ARG A 39 -27.19 5.14 -0.88
N ALA A 40 -26.54 4.01 -0.97
CA ALA A 40 -25.76 3.49 0.14
C ALA A 40 -24.95 4.67 0.68
N ALA A 41 -25.08 4.96 1.96
CA ALA A 41 -24.42 6.11 2.54
C ALA A 41 -22.91 5.90 2.29
N GLN A 42 -22.33 6.77 1.47
CA GLN A 42 -20.91 6.73 1.18
C GLN A 42 -20.16 6.83 2.51
N TYR A 43 -19.16 5.99 2.71
CA TYR A 43 -18.36 6.04 3.92
C TYR A 43 -17.67 7.40 4.06
N ASP A 44 -17.75 8.02 5.23
CA ASP A 44 -17.07 9.28 5.52
C ASP A 44 -15.62 8.98 5.98
N TRP A 45 -14.67 9.41 5.18
CA TRP A 45 -13.24 9.24 5.45
C TRP A 45 -12.68 10.34 6.34
N THR A 46 -13.46 11.40 6.64
CA THR A 46 -13.03 12.53 7.46
C THR A 46 -12.77 12.10 8.90
N GLY A 47 -11.66 12.56 9.46
CA GLY A 47 -11.37 12.37 10.87
C GLY A 47 -9.94 11.91 11.14
N VAL A 48 -9.65 11.83 12.43
CA VAL A 48 -8.39 11.30 12.95
C VAL A 48 -8.43 9.77 12.90
N TYR A 49 -7.31 9.18 12.59
CA TYR A 49 -7.16 7.72 12.62
C TYR A 49 -5.77 7.33 13.12
N ALA A 50 -5.67 6.14 13.69
CA ALA A 50 -4.42 5.52 14.09
C ALA A 50 -4.45 4.03 13.79
N GLY A 51 -3.29 3.42 13.60
CA GLY A 51 -3.23 2.01 13.28
C GLY A 51 -1.86 1.39 13.46
N GLY A 52 -1.83 0.07 13.25
CA GLY A 52 -0.61 -0.71 13.17
C GLY A 52 -0.40 -1.25 11.77
N TRP A 53 0.84 -1.39 11.37
CA TRP A 53 1.21 -1.91 10.06
C TRP A 53 2.36 -2.91 10.13
N ILE A 54 2.38 -3.80 9.16
CA ILE A 54 3.48 -4.71 8.87
C ILE A 54 3.82 -4.58 7.39
N GLY A 55 5.08 -4.80 7.03
CA GLY A 55 5.53 -4.67 5.65
C GLY A 55 6.71 -5.57 5.32
N LEU A 56 6.91 -5.77 4.04
CA LEU A 56 8.11 -6.36 3.46
C LEU A 56 8.81 -5.28 2.64
N ALA A 57 10.05 -4.99 3.00
CA ALA A 57 10.87 -3.99 2.32
C ALA A 57 12.08 -4.65 1.66
N CYS A 58 12.36 -4.25 0.42
CA CYS A 58 13.55 -4.65 -0.33
C CYS A 58 14.36 -3.41 -0.70
N LEU A 59 15.65 -3.44 -0.42
CA LEU A 59 16.62 -2.40 -0.77
C LEU A 59 17.35 -2.77 -2.04
N ASP A 60 17.42 -1.84 -3.00
CA ASP A 60 18.29 -1.92 -4.17
C ASP A 60 19.66 -1.27 -3.87
N GLY A 61 20.22 -1.59 -2.71
CA GLY A 61 21.42 -0.93 -2.20
C GLY A 61 22.66 -1.27 -3.03
N ARG A 62 23.39 -0.23 -3.42
CA ARG A 62 24.76 -0.33 -3.90
C ARG A 62 25.65 0.48 -2.97
N GLY A 63 26.38 -0.21 -2.11
CA GLY A 63 27.44 0.41 -1.34
C GLY A 63 28.74 0.35 -2.14
N SER A 64 29.46 1.46 -2.29
CA SER A 64 30.84 1.46 -2.76
C SER A 64 31.74 1.94 -1.63
N LEU A 65 32.65 1.09 -1.22
CA LEU A 65 33.79 1.47 -0.37
C LEU A 65 34.95 1.81 -1.31
N THR A 66 35.24 3.09 -1.43
CA THR A 66 36.47 3.51 -2.15
C THR A 66 37.54 3.70 -1.13
N ASP A 67 38.34 2.66 -0.94
CA ASP A 67 39.64 2.75 -0.25
C ASP A 67 40.65 3.34 -1.24
N ASN A 68 41.58 4.18 -0.75
CA ASN A 68 42.63 4.81 -1.56
C ASN A 68 43.57 3.79 -2.22
N THR A 69 43.43 2.50 -1.94
CA THR A 69 44.31 1.41 -2.45
C THR A 69 43.57 0.37 -3.28
N ALA A 70 42.26 0.19 -3.14
CA ALA A 70 41.48 -0.73 -3.98
C ALA A 70 39.99 -0.36 -3.89
N GLY A 71 39.38 0.04 -5.00
CA GLY A 71 37.95 0.26 -5.08
C GLY A 71 37.18 -1.06 -5.03
N ASN A 72 36.58 -1.39 -3.88
CA ASN A 72 35.71 -2.54 -3.73
C ASN A 72 34.25 -2.07 -3.79
N THR A 73 33.48 -2.60 -4.75
CA THR A 73 32.04 -2.33 -4.90
C THR A 73 31.29 -3.50 -4.25
N PHE A 74 30.44 -3.21 -3.28
CA PHE A 74 29.58 -4.22 -2.65
C PHE A 74 28.13 -3.98 -3.07
N ASN A 75 27.47 -5.02 -3.55
CA ASN A 75 26.03 -5.00 -3.77
C ASN A 75 25.31 -5.39 -2.47
N ASN A 76 24.65 -4.43 -1.86
CA ASN A 76 23.94 -4.62 -0.58
C ASN A 76 22.43 -4.62 -0.80
N GLY A 77 21.92 -5.41 -1.74
CA GLY A 77 20.50 -5.66 -1.90
C GLY A 77 20.01 -6.69 -0.88
N GLY A 78 18.86 -6.46 -0.26
CA GLY A 78 18.27 -7.39 0.68
C GLY A 78 16.84 -7.05 0.99
N CYS A 79 16.08 -8.06 1.43
CA CYS A 79 14.70 -7.87 1.87
C CYS A 79 14.56 -8.19 3.36
N GLY A 80 13.69 -7.46 4.05
CA GLY A 80 13.42 -7.65 5.47
C GLY A 80 11.99 -7.27 5.83
N PHE A 81 11.56 -7.75 6.99
CA PHE A 81 10.26 -7.39 7.54
C PHE A 81 10.36 -6.09 8.33
N LYS A 82 9.31 -5.28 8.23
CA LYS A 82 9.11 -4.06 8.99
C LYS A 82 7.78 -4.09 9.70
N GLY A 83 7.65 -3.29 10.74
CA GLY A 83 6.40 -3.10 11.43
C GLY A 83 6.42 -1.84 12.26
N GLY A 84 5.24 -1.27 12.51
CA GLY A 84 5.13 -0.02 13.23
C GLY A 84 3.71 0.46 13.46
N GLY A 85 3.62 1.71 13.89
CA GLY A 85 2.37 2.44 14.07
C GLY A 85 2.27 3.62 13.13
N LEU A 86 1.04 4.03 12.89
CA LEU A 86 0.73 5.22 12.10
C LEU A 86 -0.38 6.05 12.77
N VAL A 87 -0.39 7.34 12.48
CA VAL A 87 -1.43 8.27 12.86
C VAL A 87 -1.64 9.27 11.75
N GLY A 88 -2.88 9.65 11.49
CA GLY A 88 -3.18 10.60 10.43
C GLY A 88 -4.52 11.29 10.60
N TYR A 89 -4.76 12.23 9.71
CA TYR A 89 -6.01 12.94 9.58
C TYR A 89 -6.39 13.04 8.11
N ASN A 90 -7.65 12.74 7.79
CA ASN A 90 -8.23 12.93 6.47
C ASN A 90 -9.34 13.98 6.51
N TYR A 91 -9.51 14.67 5.40
CA TYR A 91 -10.63 15.55 5.12
C TYR A 91 -11.22 15.20 3.77
N GLN A 92 -12.51 14.87 3.74
CA GLN A 92 -13.22 14.48 2.53
C GLN A 92 -14.09 15.61 2.00
N ILE A 93 -14.02 15.81 0.68
CA ILE A 93 -14.88 16.72 -0.09
C ILE A 93 -15.48 15.89 -1.21
N ASP A 94 -16.75 15.52 -1.11
CA ASP A 94 -17.41 14.60 -2.01
C ASP A 94 -16.63 13.26 -2.14
N HIS A 95 -16.02 13.01 -3.30
CA HIS A 95 -15.20 11.82 -3.54
C HIS A 95 -13.71 12.06 -3.30
N LEU A 96 -13.28 13.31 -3.16
CA LEU A 96 -11.87 13.65 -2.95
C LEU A 96 -11.54 13.58 -1.46
N VAL A 97 -10.49 12.84 -1.11
CA VAL A 97 -9.96 12.74 0.24
C VAL A 97 -8.54 13.30 0.25
N LEU A 98 -8.31 14.30 1.07
CA LEU A 98 -6.99 14.88 1.32
C LEU A 98 -6.59 14.61 2.76
N GLY A 99 -5.31 14.34 3.02
CA GLY A 99 -4.88 14.05 4.38
C GLY A 99 -3.39 14.20 4.59
N ALA A 100 -3.02 14.04 5.86
CA ALA A 100 -1.62 13.95 6.29
C ALA A 100 -1.46 12.76 7.22
N GLU A 101 -0.34 12.08 7.12
CA GLU A 101 -0.05 10.87 7.89
C GLU A 101 1.40 10.85 8.34
N GLY A 102 1.63 10.50 9.60
CA GLY A 102 2.93 10.16 10.13
C GLY A 102 2.99 8.68 10.49
N ASP A 103 4.06 8.01 10.17
CA ASP A 103 4.32 6.64 10.61
C ASP A 103 5.72 6.52 11.24
N LEU A 104 5.82 5.57 12.17
CA LEU A 104 7.05 5.20 12.85
C LEU A 104 7.13 3.68 12.89
N GLY A 105 8.25 3.13 12.47
CA GLY A 105 8.48 1.70 12.45
C GLY A 105 9.92 1.30 12.74
N THR A 106 10.10 0.01 12.84
CA THR A 106 11.40 -0.66 12.99
C THR A 106 11.49 -1.80 11.99
N SER A 107 12.69 -2.23 11.67
CA SER A 107 12.90 -3.38 10.78
C SER A 107 13.70 -4.48 11.46
N THR A 108 13.49 -5.70 10.99
CA THR A 108 14.44 -6.78 11.20
C THR A 108 15.65 -6.59 10.30
N ASP A 109 16.75 -7.31 10.54
CA ASP A 109 17.97 -7.23 9.74
C ASP A 109 17.68 -7.37 8.23
N ILE A 110 17.86 -6.29 7.48
CA ILE A 110 17.56 -6.25 6.04
C ILE A 110 18.75 -6.77 5.22
N VAL A 111 19.98 -6.61 5.71
CA VAL A 111 21.20 -7.00 4.98
C VAL A 111 22.14 -7.78 5.89
N ARG A 112 22.45 -9.00 5.48
CA ARG A 112 23.54 -9.81 6.04
C ARG A 112 24.50 -10.16 4.91
N ASN A 113 25.65 -9.55 4.87
CA ASN A 113 26.74 -9.96 3.99
C ASN A 113 27.83 -10.60 4.82
N THR A 114 28.13 -11.86 4.52
CA THR A 114 29.30 -12.57 5.04
C THR A 114 30.31 -12.65 3.90
N GLU A 115 31.23 -11.69 3.85
CA GLU A 115 32.34 -11.69 2.90
C GLU A 115 33.61 -12.23 3.60
N PRO A 116 34.54 -12.85 2.86
CA PRO A 116 35.76 -13.37 3.43
C PRO A 116 36.64 -12.33 4.15
N THR A 117 36.39 -11.04 3.89
CA THR A 117 37.16 -9.90 4.44
C THR A 117 36.51 -9.23 5.65
N GLY A 118 35.31 -9.66 6.09
CA GLY A 118 34.64 -9.12 7.28
C GLY A 118 33.11 -9.27 7.25
N ASP A 119 32.52 -9.45 8.42
CA ASP A 119 31.07 -9.46 8.62
C ASP A 119 30.57 -8.03 8.75
N PHE A 120 29.68 -7.64 7.84
CA PHE A 120 28.94 -6.38 7.93
C PHE A 120 27.47 -6.67 8.20
N ARG A 121 26.94 -6.07 9.27
CA ARG A 121 25.50 -6.09 9.57
C ARG A 121 24.99 -4.67 9.55
N PHE A 122 23.99 -4.45 8.74
CA PHE A 122 23.25 -3.20 8.73
C PHE A 122 21.86 -3.43 9.33
N ASN A 123 21.59 -2.73 10.42
CA ASN A 123 20.30 -2.76 11.10
C ASN A 123 19.68 -1.38 11.02
N MET A 124 18.50 -1.26 10.42
CA MET A 124 17.72 -0.04 10.45
C MET A 124 16.87 -0.05 11.73
N ASN A 125 17.26 0.76 12.72
CA ASN A 125 16.62 0.77 14.04
C ASN A 125 15.25 1.43 13.98
N TYR A 126 15.17 2.60 13.32
CA TYR A 126 13.96 3.39 13.22
C TYR A 126 13.82 3.97 11.82
N ILE A 127 12.60 3.95 11.33
CA ILE A 127 12.19 4.70 10.16
C ILE A 127 10.92 5.48 10.53
N ALA A 128 10.91 6.76 10.20
CA ALA A 128 9.75 7.63 10.36
C ALA A 128 9.44 8.30 9.04
N THR A 129 8.15 8.44 8.69
CA THR A 129 7.74 9.22 7.54
C THR A 129 6.68 10.24 7.93
N LEU A 130 6.68 11.39 7.25
CA LEU A 130 5.60 12.38 7.30
C LEU A 130 5.18 12.67 5.86
N ARG A 131 3.93 12.34 5.53
CA ARG A 131 3.44 12.30 4.16
C ARG A 131 2.09 13.01 4.03
N GLY A 132 1.92 13.75 2.93
CA GLY A 132 0.62 14.14 2.44
C GLY A 132 -0.01 13.00 1.64
N ARG A 133 -1.34 12.91 1.64
CA ARG A 133 -2.09 11.94 0.83
C ARG A 133 -3.25 12.60 0.12
N ALA A 134 -3.53 12.14 -1.10
CA ALA A 134 -4.67 12.55 -1.89
C ALA A 134 -5.30 11.31 -2.53
N GLY A 135 -6.60 11.14 -2.42
CA GLY A 135 -7.28 9.95 -2.88
C GLY A 135 -8.69 10.19 -3.37
N TYR A 136 -9.24 9.18 -4.00
CA TYR A 136 -10.61 9.15 -4.51
C TYR A 136 -11.39 8.04 -3.79
N ALA A 137 -12.47 8.41 -3.14
CA ALA A 137 -13.36 7.52 -2.42
C ALA A 137 -14.44 6.96 -3.36
N MET A 138 -14.53 5.63 -3.41
CA MET A 138 -15.54 4.87 -4.11
C MET A 138 -16.26 3.99 -3.10
N ASP A 139 -17.44 4.42 -2.67
CA ASP A 139 -18.21 3.76 -1.59
C ASP A 139 -17.33 3.55 -0.34
N ASP A 140 -17.07 2.31 0.02
CA ASP A 140 -16.26 1.91 1.18
C ASP A 140 -14.76 1.74 0.89
N THR A 141 -14.32 2.13 -0.31
CA THR A 141 -12.92 1.96 -0.74
C THR A 141 -12.30 3.28 -1.15
N LEU A 142 -11.13 3.57 -0.62
CA LEU A 142 -10.33 4.76 -0.94
C LEU A 142 -9.07 4.32 -1.69
N PHE A 143 -8.88 4.82 -2.90
CA PHE A 143 -7.61 4.74 -3.63
C PHE A 143 -6.86 6.05 -3.46
N TYR A 144 -5.56 5.99 -3.13
CA TYR A 144 -4.81 7.20 -2.85
C TYR A 144 -3.36 7.13 -3.32
N LEU A 145 -2.80 8.31 -3.52
CA LEU A 145 -1.37 8.55 -3.67
C LEU A 145 -0.86 9.27 -2.43
N THR A 146 0.40 9.04 -2.09
CA THR A 146 1.06 9.66 -0.95
C THR A 146 2.47 10.09 -1.30
N ALA A 147 2.93 11.20 -0.73
CA ALA A 147 4.29 11.69 -0.89
C ALA A 147 4.72 12.50 0.34
N GLY A 148 6.02 12.45 0.67
CA GLY A 148 6.53 13.19 1.81
C GLY A 148 7.99 12.96 2.12
N GLY A 149 8.39 13.35 3.33
CA GLY A 149 9.72 13.14 3.86
C GLY A 149 9.85 11.82 4.61
N ALA A 150 11.04 11.26 4.58
CA ALA A 150 11.42 10.07 5.33
C ALA A 150 12.69 10.36 6.16
N TYR A 151 12.72 9.81 7.37
CA TYR A 151 13.86 9.83 8.27
C TYR A 151 14.20 8.40 8.65
N ALA A 152 15.47 8.02 8.52
CA ALA A 152 15.93 6.70 8.93
C ALA A 152 17.16 6.83 9.83
N GLN A 153 17.21 5.99 10.86
CA GLN A 153 18.37 5.81 11.71
C GLN A 153 18.77 4.34 11.72
N GLY A 154 20.01 4.08 11.36
CA GLY A 154 20.56 2.73 11.32
C GLY A 154 21.90 2.64 12.04
N ASN A 155 22.26 1.43 12.46
CA ASN A 155 23.57 1.10 13.01
C ASN A 155 24.30 0.19 12.03
N ILE A 156 25.51 0.59 11.69
CA ILE A 156 26.46 -0.22 10.93
C ILE A 156 27.37 -0.90 11.94
N ASN A 157 27.24 -2.22 12.07
CA ASN A 157 28.11 -3.05 12.88
C ASN A 157 29.00 -3.85 11.94
N GLY A 158 30.31 -3.65 11.99
CA GLY A 158 31.23 -4.37 11.13
C GLY A 158 32.62 -4.44 11.71
N ILE A 159 33.40 -5.41 11.25
CA ILE A 159 34.84 -5.53 11.54
C ILE A 159 35.59 -5.12 10.27
N VAL A 160 36.23 -3.95 10.28
CA VAL A 160 37.10 -3.51 9.20
C VAL A 160 38.54 -3.61 9.70
N SER A 161 39.35 -4.42 9.05
CA SER A 161 40.77 -4.59 9.41
C SER A 161 40.97 -4.91 10.89
N ALA A 162 40.18 -5.86 11.44
CA ALA A 162 40.24 -6.31 12.83
C ALA A 162 39.85 -5.24 13.89
N ILE A 163 39.27 -4.11 13.49
CA ILE A 163 38.77 -3.08 14.40
C ILE A 163 37.26 -3.08 14.39
N PRO A 164 36.57 -3.37 15.51
CA PRO A 164 35.12 -3.26 15.59
C PRO A 164 34.71 -1.79 15.49
N ARG A 165 33.76 -1.49 14.59
CA ARG A 165 33.21 -0.17 14.39
C ARG A 165 31.69 -0.24 14.57
N ASN A 166 31.17 0.59 15.47
CA ASN A 166 29.75 0.85 15.64
C ASN A 166 29.50 2.29 15.21
N LEU A 167 28.90 2.48 14.05
CA LEU A 167 28.55 3.81 13.55
C LEU A 167 27.04 3.94 13.48
N THR A 168 26.50 4.97 14.11
CA THR A 168 25.09 5.36 13.94
C THR A 168 25.00 6.31 12.76
N ALA A 169 24.25 5.94 11.75
CA ALA A 169 23.99 6.76 10.58
C ALA A 169 22.55 7.22 10.58
N THR A 170 22.37 8.52 10.36
CA THR A 170 21.04 9.17 10.24
C THR A 170 20.90 9.73 8.85
N GLN A 171 19.74 9.47 8.21
CA GLN A 171 19.47 9.90 6.84
C GLN A 171 18.11 10.55 6.73
N LEU A 172 18.05 11.62 5.95
CA LEU A 172 16.82 12.24 5.49
C LEU A 172 16.61 11.90 4.02
N GLY A 173 15.41 11.48 3.67
CA GLY A 173 15.02 11.09 2.32
C GLY A 173 13.62 11.58 1.98
N TRP A 174 13.13 11.11 0.86
CA TRP A 174 11.74 11.33 0.44
C TRP A 174 11.08 9.99 0.12
N SER A 175 9.77 9.97 0.22
CA SER A 175 8.96 8.79 -0.09
C SER A 175 7.76 9.16 -0.97
N VAL A 176 7.38 8.24 -1.85
CA VAL A 176 6.18 8.32 -2.68
C VAL A 176 5.54 6.94 -2.75
N GLY A 177 4.23 6.92 -2.76
CA GLY A 177 3.51 5.65 -2.77
C GLY A 177 2.09 5.75 -3.28
N ALA A 178 1.48 4.58 -3.39
CA ALA A 178 0.09 4.40 -3.74
C ALA A 178 -0.51 3.30 -2.88
N GLY A 179 -1.78 3.44 -2.54
CA GLY A 179 -2.46 2.45 -1.73
C GLY A 179 -3.96 2.42 -1.95
N MET A 180 -4.54 1.38 -1.39
CA MET A 180 -5.97 1.24 -1.23
C MET A 180 -6.31 0.97 0.23
N GLU A 181 -7.43 1.53 0.67
CA GLU A 181 -7.96 1.38 2.01
C GLU A 181 -9.43 1.01 1.91
N HIS A 182 -9.86 -0.02 2.62
CA HIS A 182 -11.24 -0.49 2.61
C HIS A 182 -11.83 -0.42 4.01
N ALA A 183 -12.97 0.22 4.16
CA ALA A 183 -13.72 0.30 5.40
C ALA A 183 -14.49 -1.02 5.61
N VAL A 184 -14.04 -1.80 6.59
CA VAL A 184 -14.70 -3.07 6.98
C VAL A 184 -15.88 -2.79 7.91
N SER A 185 -15.79 -1.70 8.67
CA SER A 185 -16.86 -1.17 9.52
C SER A 185 -16.69 0.34 9.67
N ASP A 186 -17.61 0.99 10.39
CA ASP A 186 -17.56 2.44 10.63
C ASP A 186 -16.22 2.90 11.23
N ARG A 187 -15.51 2.02 11.94
CA ARG A 187 -14.27 2.35 12.64
C ARG A 187 -13.06 1.57 12.18
N LEU A 188 -13.24 0.39 11.61
CA LEU A 188 -12.13 -0.48 11.21
C LEU A 188 -11.91 -0.39 9.70
N ARG A 189 -10.68 -0.08 9.30
CA ARG A 189 -10.23 -0.03 7.92
C ARG A 189 -9.04 -0.95 7.74
N LEU A 190 -8.98 -1.60 6.59
CA LEU A 190 -7.82 -2.37 6.17
C LEU A 190 -7.14 -1.67 5.00
N ARG A 191 -5.82 -1.67 5.00
CA ARG A 191 -5.02 -0.96 4.01
C ARG A 191 -3.97 -1.87 3.40
N MET A 192 -3.76 -1.69 2.09
CA MET A 192 -2.55 -2.13 1.40
C MET A 192 -1.89 -0.93 0.72
N GLU A 193 -0.59 -0.78 0.90
CA GLU A 193 0.19 0.35 0.38
C GLU A 193 1.50 -0.16 -0.21
N TYR A 194 1.87 0.37 -1.36
CA TYR A 194 3.22 0.30 -1.89
C TYR A 194 3.91 1.64 -1.67
N LEU A 195 5.11 1.60 -1.11
CA LEU A 195 5.90 2.79 -0.82
C LEU A 195 7.30 2.63 -1.43
N TYR A 196 7.73 3.64 -2.15
CA TYR A 196 9.11 3.81 -2.58
C TYR A 196 9.76 4.91 -1.75
N THR A 197 10.91 4.62 -1.13
CA THR A 197 11.66 5.58 -0.34
C THR A 197 13.09 5.69 -0.87
N GLN A 198 13.55 6.91 -1.10
CA GLN A 198 14.90 7.20 -1.58
C GLN A 198 15.65 8.04 -0.56
N PHE A 199 16.85 7.56 -0.20
CA PHE A 199 17.79 8.31 0.60
C PHE A 199 18.95 8.82 -0.26
N PRO A 200 19.46 10.05 -0.02
CA PRO A 200 20.62 10.56 -0.75
C PRO A 200 21.88 9.77 -0.40
N THR A 201 22.84 9.80 -1.31
CA THR A 201 24.18 9.26 -1.05
C THR A 201 24.88 10.13 -0.02
N THR A 202 25.48 9.52 1.01
CA THR A 202 26.23 10.23 2.03
C THR A 202 27.68 9.80 1.96
N ASN A 203 28.57 10.78 1.88
CA ASN A 203 30.02 10.58 1.86
C ASN A 203 30.56 10.70 3.29
N TYR A 204 31.13 9.64 3.79
CA TYR A 204 31.82 9.63 5.07
C TYR A 204 33.33 9.66 4.82
N SER A 205 33.98 10.75 5.24
CA SER A 205 35.47 10.83 5.21
C SER A 205 36.00 10.46 6.58
N ALA A 206 36.74 9.36 6.65
CA ALA A 206 37.54 8.96 7.81
C ALA A 206 39.03 9.15 7.49
N ALA A 207 39.84 9.24 8.51
CA ALA A 207 41.31 9.47 8.37
C ALA A 207 42.02 8.40 7.50
N CYS A 208 41.42 7.25 7.27
CA CYS A 208 41.96 6.14 6.48
C CYS A 208 41.29 5.94 5.12
N CYS A 209 40.09 6.43 4.91
CA CYS A 209 39.30 6.03 3.74
C CYS A 209 38.09 6.90 3.56
N ASN A 210 37.71 7.11 2.30
CA ASN A 210 36.39 7.71 1.95
C ASN A 210 35.41 6.59 1.70
N VAL A 211 34.28 6.64 2.40
CA VAL A 211 33.20 5.68 2.25
C VAL A 211 32.02 6.40 1.63
N ASP A 212 31.75 6.11 0.37
CA ASP A 212 30.55 6.55 -0.30
C ASP A 212 29.45 5.52 -0.05
N TRP A 213 28.51 5.87 0.81
CA TRP A 213 27.40 4.99 1.13
C TRP A 213 26.13 5.46 0.43
N ASN A 214 25.70 4.70 -0.56
CA ASN A 214 24.42 4.88 -1.22
C ASN A 214 23.43 3.85 -0.67
N TRP A 215 22.41 4.31 0.05
CA TRP A 215 21.38 3.45 0.60
C TRP A 215 20.49 2.86 -0.48
N GLY A 216 20.54 3.41 -1.71
CA GLY A 216 19.66 2.99 -2.80
C GLY A 216 18.21 3.39 -2.59
N GLY A 217 17.36 2.83 -3.43
CA GLY A 217 15.92 2.90 -3.30
C GLY A 217 15.40 1.75 -2.46
N GLU A 218 14.42 2.01 -1.62
CA GLU A 218 13.70 1.00 -0.86
C GLU A 218 12.29 0.85 -1.43
N HIS A 219 11.92 -0.36 -1.76
CA HIS A 219 10.58 -0.76 -2.19
C HIS A 219 9.90 -1.50 -1.05
N GLU A 220 8.76 -1.01 -0.59
CA GLU A 220 8.04 -1.59 0.53
C GLU A 220 6.58 -1.85 0.17
N ILE A 221 6.08 -3.04 0.53
CA ILE A 221 4.66 -3.37 0.52
C ILE A 221 4.21 -3.48 1.97
N LYS A 222 3.21 -2.66 2.33
CA LYS A 222 2.63 -2.58 3.68
C LYS A 222 1.19 -3.10 3.70
N ALA A 223 0.84 -3.78 4.77
CA ALA A 223 -0.53 -4.03 5.17
C ALA A 223 -0.79 -3.38 6.54
N ALA A 224 -1.93 -2.73 6.71
CA ALA A 224 -2.27 -2.05 7.97
C ALA A 224 -3.71 -2.32 8.38
N ALA A 225 -3.92 -2.33 9.71
CA ALA A 225 -5.23 -2.24 10.34
C ALA A 225 -5.32 -0.87 11.03
N ILE A 226 -6.37 -0.12 10.70
CA ILE A 226 -6.53 1.28 11.06
C ILE A 226 -7.85 1.46 11.79
N TRP A 227 -7.80 2.20 12.88
CA TRP A 227 -8.96 2.60 13.67
C TRP A 227 -9.26 4.08 13.45
N ALA A 228 -10.50 4.38 13.00
CA ALA A 228 -11.03 5.73 12.84
C ALA A 228 -11.76 6.18 14.10
N PHE A 229 -11.62 7.44 14.47
CA PHE A 229 -12.20 8.05 15.67
C PHE A 229 -13.32 9.01 15.34
#